data_8e61214922d764fc3ccc046e54a239d9
#
_entry.id   8e61214922d764fc3ccc046e54a239d9
#
_cell.length_a   1.000
_cell.length_b   1.000
_cell.length_c   1.000
_cell.angle_alpha   90.00
_cell.angle_beta   90.00
_cell.angle_gamma   90.00
#
_symmetry.space_group_name_H-M   'P 1'
#
loop_
_entity.id
_entity.type
_entity.pdbx_description
1 polymer ?
#
loop_
_entity_poly.entity_id
_entity_poly.type
_entity_poly.pdbx_seq_one_letter_code
_entity_poly.pdbx_strand_id
1 'polypeptide(L)'
;PVERVDQAAFVAKGLAERLHSGLEAEGLACTRLCITAETDTGACNERLWRHEGALGVGAIIERVRWQLDGWLNGPTLLRPTSGVSRLTLIPDEVGPARGRQLGFWGGETAADERAMRALARVQGIVGVAAVTVPEVRGGRSPIEQIVRVPVATVELTASRSALSGNGRELLTAPWPGRVPTPTPALVLPEPLPALVCDQRGSVVAVSGRGALSAAPATLGEQNVAGGAGGATGAFPITAWAGPWLTDERWWDPVAHVRRARLQLLLADGRAVLVCCEHGQWSIEGWYD
;
A
#
# COMPACT_ATOMS: atom_id res chain seq x y z
N PRO A 1 -30.86 -12.91 18.10
CA PRO A 1 -29.87 -11.96 17.61
C PRO A 1 -29.10 -11.35 18.79
N VAL A 2 -27.80 -11.16 18.67
CA VAL A 2 -26.93 -10.57 19.67
C VAL A 2 -26.80 -9.08 19.36
N GLU A 3 -27.23 -8.22 20.29
CA GLU A 3 -27.22 -6.76 20.10
C GLU A 3 -26.00 -6.07 20.71
N ARG A 4 -25.24 -6.79 21.56
CA ARG A 4 -24.07 -6.26 22.28
C ARG A 4 -22.80 -7.00 21.92
N VAL A 5 -21.72 -6.28 21.71
CA VAL A 5 -20.40 -6.84 21.37
C VAL A 5 -19.90 -7.84 22.43
N ASP A 6 -20.17 -7.58 23.71
CA ASP A 6 -19.77 -8.48 24.80
C ASP A 6 -20.48 -9.85 24.74
N GLN A 7 -21.74 -9.87 24.31
CA GLN A 7 -22.48 -11.12 24.11
C GLN A 7 -21.95 -11.90 22.92
N ALA A 8 -21.62 -11.21 21.82
CA ALA A 8 -20.97 -11.82 20.66
C ALA A 8 -19.60 -12.38 21.02
N ALA A 9 -18.81 -11.67 21.83
CA ALA A 9 -17.53 -12.12 22.32
C ALA A 9 -17.62 -13.39 23.21
N PHE A 10 -18.71 -13.50 24.01
CA PHE A 10 -18.97 -14.71 24.77
C PHE A 10 -19.28 -15.92 23.90
N VAL A 11 -20.10 -15.74 22.85
CA VAL A 11 -20.36 -16.79 21.85
C VAL A 11 -19.09 -17.15 21.08
N ALA A 12 -18.28 -16.15 20.72
CA ALA A 12 -17.02 -16.33 20.03
C ALA A 12 -16.03 -17.20 20.83
N LYS A 13 -16.07 -17.13 22.17
CA LYS A 13 -15.21 -17.95 23.03
C LYS A 13 -15.44 -19.45 22.78
N GLY A 14 -16.68 -19.90 22.81
CA GLY A 14 -17.00 -21.31 22.56
C GLY A 14 -16.68 -21.76 21.14
N LEU A 15 -16.80 -20.88 20.14
CA LEU A 15 -16.38 -21.16 18.76
C LEU A 15 -14.86 -21.27 18.66
N ALA A 16 -14.14 -20.33 19.26
CA ALA A 16 -12.68 -20.30 19.25
C ALA A 16 -12.06 -21.49 19.99
N GLU A 17 -12.64 -21.90 21.10
CA GLU A 17 -12.21 -23.09 21.86
C GLU A 17 -12.38 -24.36 21.03
N ARG A 18 -13.50 -24.55 20.36
CA ARG A 18 -13.73 -25.71 19.47
C ARG A 18 -12.77 -25.72 18.29
N LEU A 19 -12.58 -24.57 17.63
CA LEU A 19 -11.64 -24.45 16.52
C LEU A 19 -10.22 -24.77 16.95
N HIS A 20 -9.77 -24.19 18.06
CA HIS A 20 -8.42 -24.40 18.59
C HIS A 20 -8.18 -25.86 18.97
N SER A 21 -9.09 -26.48 19.74
CA SER A 21 -8.98 -27.87 20.14
C SER A 21 -9.03 -28.84 18.96
N GLY A 22 -9.85 -28.54 17.93
CA GLY A 22 -9.90 -29.36 16.71
C GLY A 22 -8.58 -29.33 15.94
N LEU A 23 -7.98 -28.16 15.78
CA LEU A 23 -6.68 -28.03 15.11
C LEU A 23 -5.54 -28.64 15.92
N GLU A 24 -5.55 -28.43 17.25
CA GLU A 24 -4.53 -28.97 18.14
C GLU A 24 -4.52 -30.52 18.15
N ALA A 25 -5.70 -31.14 18.08
CA ALA A 25 -5.83 -32.58 17.97
C ALA A 25 -5.17 -33.17 16.72
N GLU A 26 -5.09 -32.36 15.66
CA GLU A 26 -4.41 -32.71 14.39
C GLU A 26 -2.96 -32.22 14.33
N GLY A 27 -2.43 -31.64 15.42
CA GLY A 27 -1.09 -31.05 15.45
C GLY A 27 -0.97 -29.79 14.58
N LEU A 28 -2.08 -29.10 14.30
CA LEU A 28 -2.17 -27.92 13.46
C LEU A 28 -2.42 -26.66 14.29
N ALA A 29 -2.07 -25.53 13.73
CA ALA A 29 -2.37 -24.20 14.26
C ALA A 29 -2.88 -23.30 13.13
N CYS A 30 -3.86 -22.45 13.45
CA CYS A 30 -4.38 -21.46 12.53
C CYS A 30 -3.52 -20.19 12.58
N THR A 31 -3.03 -19.72 11.44
CA THR A 31 -2.27 -18.47 11.29
C THR A 31 -3.10 -17.39 10.61
N ARG A 32 -4.13 -17.79 9.84
CA ARG A 32 -5.06 -16.86 9.18
C ARG A 32 -6.49 -17.36 9.35
N LEU A 33 -7.36 -16.46 9.85
CA LEU A 33 -8.73 -16.75 10.21
C LEU A 33 -9.67 -15.78 9.52
N CYS A 34 -10.66 -16.30 8.80
CA CYS A 34 -11.79 -15.52 8.31
C CYS A 34 -12.89 -15.49 9.39
N ILE A 35 -13.33 -14.28 9.76
CA ILE A 35 -14.44 -14.07 10.68
C ILE A 35 -15.58 -13.44 9.90
N THR A 36 -16.73 -14.11 9.86
CA THR A 36 -17.93 -13.64 9.20
C THR A 36 -19.03 -13.42 10.24
N ALA A 37 -19.59 -12.23 10.28
CA ALA A 37 -20.75 -11.89 11.12
C ALA A 37 -21.93 -11.50 10.22
N GLU A 38 -23.07 -12.12 10.44
CA GLU A 38 -24.30 -11.88 9.68
C GLU A 38 -25.42 -11.44 10.61
N THR A 39 -26.25 -10.53 10.15
CA THR A 39 -27.44 -10.09 10.87
C THR A 39 -28.69 -10.83 10.36
N ASP A 40 -29.79 -10.73 11.11
CA ASP A 40 -31.09 -11.27 10.69
C ASP A 40 -31.70 -10.52 9.48
N THR A 41 -31.25 -9.29 9.23
CA THR A 41 -31.63 -8.50 8.05
C THR A 41 -30.75 -8.76 6.82
N GLY A 42 -29.78 -9.67 6.92
CA GLY A 42 -28.90 -10.06 5.81
C GLY A 42 -27.67 -9.18 5.61
N ALA A 43 -27.42 -8.20 6.49
CA ALA A 43 -26.16 -7.47 6.46
C ALA A 43 -25.02 -8.41 6.89
N CYS A 44 -23.90 -8.36 6.17
CA CYS A 44 -22.73 -9.22 6.37
C CYS A 44 -21.48 -8.40 6.53
N ASN A 45 -20.65 -8.76 7.51
CA ASN A 45 -19.32 -8.23 7.69
C ASN A 45 -18.33 -9.38 7.77
N GLU A 46 -17.48 -9.46 6.77
CA GLU A 46 -16.44 -10.48 6.65
C GLU A 46 -15.06 -9.86 6.74
N ARG A 47 -14.16 -10.47 7.51
CA ARG A 47 -12.76 -10.08 7.61
C ARG A 47 -11.84 -11.26 7.72
N LEU A 48 -10.73 -11.15 6.99
CA LEU A 48 -9.60 -12.04 7.09
C LEU A 48 -8.58 -11.46 8.09
N TRP A 49 -8.25 -12.23 9.11
CA TRP A 49 -7.31 -11.86 10.16
C TRP A 49 -6.08 -12.75 10.12
N ARG A 50 -4.92 -12.14 10.04
CA ARG A 50 -3.64 -12.85 10.06
C ARG A 50 -2.94 -12.68 11.42
N HIS A 51 -2.17 -13.71 11.79
CA HIS A 51 -1.30 -13.71 12.97
C HIS A 51 0.01 -14.39 12.62
N GLU A 52 1.12 -13.86 13.09
CA GLU A 52 2.47 -14.41 12.78
C GLU A 52 2.76 -15.74 13.47
N GLY A 53 1.96 -16.11 14.45
CA GLY A 53 2.02 -17.39 15.15
C GLY A 53 0.68 -18.07 15.18
N ALA A 54 0.50 -19.07 16.03
CA ALA A 54 -0.78 -19.70 16.27
C ALA A 54 -1.79 -18.69 16.85
N LEU A 55 -2.96 -18.60 16.25
CA LEU A 55 -4.10 -17.85 16.80
C LEU A 55 -4.67 -18.60 18.00
N GLY A 56 -4.31 -18.15 19.20
CA GLY A 56 -4.91 -18.67 20.43
C GLY A 56 -6.34 -18.16 20.64
N VAL A 57 -7.10 -18.83 21.51
CA VAL A 57 -8.50 -18.50 21.82
C VAL A 57 -8.70 -17.03 22.20
N GLY A 58 -7.84 -16.47 23.05
CA GLY A 58 -7.90 -15.06 23.44
C GLY A 58 -7.73 -14.10 22.26
N ALA A 59 -6.78 -14.40 21.38
CA ALA A 59 -6.53 -13.60 20.20
C ALA A 59 -7.70 -13.63 19.21
N ILE A 60 -8.40 -14.73 19.07
CA ILE A 60 -9.61 -14.85 18.25
C ILE A 60 -10.74 -14.00 18.81
N ILE A 61 -10.97 -14.06 20.13
CA ILE A 61 -12.03 -13.29 20.83
C ILE A 61 -11.78 -11.79 20.65
N GLU A 62 -10.54 -11.32 20.80
CA GLU A 62 -10.19 -9.91 20.60
C GLU A 62 -10.50 -9.45 19.17
N ARG A 63 -10.20 -10.28 18.16
CA ARG A 63 -10.47 -9.96 16.75
C ARG A 63 -11.95 -9.88 16.44
N VAL A 64 -12.77 -10.76 17.03
CA VAL A 64 -14.22 -10.67 16.92
C VAL A 64 -14.72 -9.36 17.55
N ARG A 65 -14.24 -8.98 18.72
CA ARG A 65 -14.60 -7.69 19.35
C ARG A 65 -14.22 -6.52 18.45
N TRP A 66 -13.01 -6.44 17.98
CA TRP A 66 -12.54 -5.35 17.14
C TRP A 66 -13.30 -5.24 15.80
N GLN A 67 -13.61 -6.39 15.21
CA GLN A 67 -14.38 -6.42 13.96
C GLN A 67 -15.80 -5.90 14.17
N LEU A 68 -16.47 -6.31 15.23
CA LEU A 68 -17.83 -5.88 15.55
C LEU A 68 -17.85 -4.42 15.99
N ASP A 69 -16.89 -3.99 16.83
CA ASP A 69 -16.75 -2.58 17.21
C ASP A 69 -16.53 -1.68 15.99
N GLY A 70 -15.65 -2.09 15.07
CA GLY A 70 -15.41 -1.36 13.82
C GLY A 70 -16.64 -1.33 12.91
N TRP A 71 -17.46 -2.39 12.88
CA TRP A 71 -18.69 -2.43 12.09
C TRP A 71 -19.78 -1.53 12.68
N LEU A 72 -19.96 -1.55 14.00
CA LEU A 72 -20.92 -0.71 14.71
C LEU A 72 -20.57 0.78 14.67
N ASN A 73 -19.29 1.11 14.74
CA ASN A 73 -18.78 2.49 14.75
C ASN A 73 -18.30 2.99 13.37
N GLY A 74 -18.43 2.18 12.34
CA GLY A 74 -18.07 2.51 10.96
C GLY A 74 -18.98 3.58 10.32
N PRO A 75 -18.82 3.86 9.03
CA PRO A 75 -19.68 4.79 8.28
C PRO A 75 -21.15 4.38 8.40
N THR A 76 -22.03 5.35 8.58
CA THR A 76 -23.48 5.13 8.86
C THR A 76 -24.16 4.23 7.85
N LEU A 77 -23.76 4.31 6.56
CA LEU A 77 -24.30 3.48 5.46
C LEU A 77 -23.91 1.99 5.54
N LEU A 78 -22.84 1.66 6.27
CA LEU A 78 -22.32 0.30 6.40
C LEU A 78 -22.60 -0.33 7.78
N ARG A 79 -23.23 0.43 8.69
CA ARG A 79 -23.57 -0.08 10.02
C ARG A 79 -24.70 -1.09 9.93
N PRO A 80 -24.64 -2.16 10.74
CA PRO A 80 -25.75 -3.09 10.83
C PRO A 80 -26.99 -2.39 11.45
N THR A 81 -28.15 -2.69 10.91
CA THR A 81 -29.44 -2.16 11.39
C THR A 81 -30.11 -3.08 12.39
N SER A 82 -29.55 -4.26 12.62
CA SER A 82 -30.09 -5.29 13.51
C SER A 82 -28.99 -6.10 14.19
N GLY A 83 -29.35 -6.93 15.17
CA GLY A 83 -28.41 -7.76 15.91
C GLY A 83 -27.75 -8.85 15.07
N VAL A 84 -26.55 -9.29 15.48
CA VAL A 84 -25.83 -10.40 14.84
C VAL A 84 -26.56 -11.71 15.14
N SER A 85 -26.97 -12.43 14.10
CA SER A 85 -27.66 -13.72 14.17
C SER A 85 -26.74 -14.91 13.95
N ARG A 86 -25.65 -14.72 13.21
CA ARG A 86 -24.66 -15.76 12.92
C ARG A 86 -23.24 -15.21 13.02
N LEU A 87 -22.37 -15.99 13.67
CA LEU A 87 -20.94 -15.75 13.72
C LEU A 87 -20.22 -17.01 13.26
N THR A 88 -19.38 -16.88 12.24
CA THR A 88 -18.63 -17.99 11.64
C THR A 88 -17.15 -17.73 11.75
N LEU A 89 -16.38 -18.74 12.15
CA LEU A 89 -14.92 -18.74 12.18
C LEU A 89 -14.42 -19.79 11.20
N ILE A 90 -13.73 -19.37 10.15
CA ILE A 90 -13.18 -20.25 9.12
C ILE A 90 -11.66 -20.15 9.15
N PRO A 91 -10.93 -21.24 9.48
CA PRO A 91 -9.48 -21.25 9.33
C PRO A 91 -9.13 -21.21 7.84
N ASP A 92 -8.50 -20.10 7.42
CA ASP A 92 -8.14 -19.89 6.02
C ASP A 92 -6.71 -20.39 5.74
N GLU A 93 -5.81 -20.24 6.71
CA GLU A 93 -4.45 -20.79 6.65
C GLU A 93 -4.12 -21.54 7.94
N VAL A 94 -3.77 -22.81 7.76
CA VAL A 94 -3.35 -23.68 8.85
C VAL A 94 -1.98 -24.27 8.53
N GLY A 95 -1.17 -24.44 9.55
CA GLY A 95 0.15 -25.03 9.43
C GLY A 95 0.47 -25.92 10.63
N PRO A 96 1.56 -26.68 10.60
CA PRO A 96 1.98 -27.47 11.74
C PRO A 96 2.06 -26.59 12.99
N ALA A 97 1.53 -27.06 14.10
CA ALA A 97 1.66 -26.43 15.42
C ALA A 97 3.13 -26.53 15.88
N ARG A 98 4.03 -25.91 15.11
CA ARG A 98 5.43 -25.78 15.54
C ARG A 98 5.40 -24.77 16.68
N GLY A 99 5.56 -25.28 17.90
CA GLY A 99 5.88 -24.42 19.03
C GLY A 99 7.11 -23.60 18.63
N ARG A 100 6.90 -22.31 18.36
CA ARG A 100 8.02 -21.39 18.21
C ARG A 100 8.72 -21.43 19.54
N GLN A 101 9.88 -22.07 19.58
CA GLN A 101 10.72 -22.07 20.76
C GLN A 101 11.03 -20.60 21.03
N LEU A 102 10.32 -20.02 22.01
CA LEU A 102 10.63 -18.71 22.53
C LEU A 102 12.12 -18.72 22.85
N GLY A 103 12.90 -17.93 22.11
CA GLY A 103 14.29 -17.76 22.45
C GLY A 103 14.37 -17.42 23.93
N PHE A 104 15.34 -17.93 24.64
CA PHE A 104 15.55 -17.80 26.10
C PHE A 104 15.53 -16.33 26.59
N TRP A 105 15.50 -15.37 25.64
CA TRP A 105 15.50 -13.92 25.82
C TRP A 105 14.25 -13.26 25.18
N GLY A 106 13.08 -13.72 25.45
CA GLY A 106 11.71 -13.32 25.01
C GLY A 106 11.35 -11.85 24.71
N GLY A 107 12.30 -10.95 24.54
CA GLY A 107 12.04 -9.51 24.39
C GLY A 107 11.48 -9.08 23.02
N GLU A 108 11.97 -9.62 21.91
CA GLU A 108 11.50 -9.24 20.57
C GLU A 108 10.09 -9.76 20.28
N THR A 109 9.79 -10.99 20.67
CA THR A 109 8.47 -11.61 20.47
C THR A 109 7.35 -10.85 21.19
N ALA A 110 7.57 -10.38 22.42
CA ALA A 110 6.56 -9.63 23.18
C ALA A 110 6.32 -8.22 22.59
N ALA A 111 7.34 -7.61 22.00
CA ALA A 111 7.20 -6.34 21.30
C ALA A 111 6.43 -6.50 19.98
N ASP A 112 6.73 -7.55 19.21
CA ASP A 112 6.04 -7.88 17.97
C ASP A 112 4.57 -8.22 18.21
N GLU A 113 4.26 -9.01 19.25
CA GLU A 113 2.87 -9.28 19.64
C GLU A 113 2.11 -8.02 20.05
N ARG A 114 2.75 -7.08 20.76
CA ARG A 114 2.11 -5.80 21.09
C ARG A 114 1.87 -4.96 19.84
N ALA A 115 2.83 -4.90 18.92
CA ALA A 115 2.69 -4.19 17.66
C ALA A 115 1.55 -4.80 16.82
N MET A 116 1.48 -6.12 16.70
CA MET A 116 0.41 -6.79 15.95
C MET A 116 -0.97 -6.56 16.57
N ARG A 117 -1.08 -6.57 17.89
CA ARG A 117 -2.34 -6.23 18.58
C ARG A 117 -2.74 -4.78 18.33
N ALA A 118 -1.79 -3.84 18.37
CA ALA A 118 -2.05 -2.45 18.07
C ALA A 118 -2.52 -2.24 16.63
N LEU A 119 -1.83 -2.86 15.64
CA LEU A 119 -2.21 -2.83 14.24
C LEU A 119 -3.61 -3.41 14.00
N ALA A 120 -3.91 -4.56 14.60
CA ALA A 120 -5.21 -5.19 14.48
C ALA A 120 -6.33 -4.32 15.09
N ARG A 121 -6.06 -3.63 16.20
CA ARG A 121 -6.99 -2.66 16.77
C ARG A 121 -7.24 -1.47 15.85
N VAL A 122 -6.18 -0.90 15.26
CA VAL A 122 -6.30 0.19 14.29
C VAL A 122 -7.09 -0.25 13.07
N GLN A 123 -6.80 -1.44 12.53
CA GLN A 123 -7.58 -2.03 11.43
C GLN A 123 -9.07 -2.21 11.79
N GLY A 124 -9.37 -2.55 13.05
CA GLY A 124 -10.74 -2.60 13.55
C GLY A 124 -11.48 -1.28 13.44
N ILE A 125 -10.78 -0.16 13.66
CA ILE A 125 -11.34 1.20 13.65
C ILE A 125 -11.44 1.76 12.24
N VAL A 126 -10.33 1.75 11.48
CA VAL A 126 -10.21 2.44 10.18
C VAL A 126 -10.45 1.54 8.96
N GLY A 127 -10.57 0.24 9.16
CA GLY A 127 -10.71 -0.76 8.10
C GLY A 127 -9.38 -1.43 7.74
N VAL A 128 -9.46 -2.65 7.19
CA VAL A 128 -8.28 -3.49 6.86
C VAL A 128 -7.41 -2.85 5.78
N ALA A 129 -8.03 -2.23 4.78
CA ALA A 129 -7.33 -1.62 3.66
C ALA A 129 -6.60 -0.31 4.03
N ALA A 130 -7.01 0.35 5.13
CA ALA A 130 -6.43 1.63 5.53
C ALA A 130 -5.06 1.49 6.22
N VAL A 131 -4.75 0.30 6.75
CA VAL A 131 -3.45 0.02 7.38
C VAL A 131 -2.59 -0.76 6.42
N THR A 132 -1.58 -0.09 5.87
CA THR A 132 -0.70 -0.66 4.84
C THR A 132 0.75 -0.66 5.29
N VAL A 133 1.54 -1.56 4.72
CA VAL A 133 3.00 -1.57 4.83
C VAL A 133 3.63 -1.37 3.45
N PRO A 134 4.79 -0.71 3.35
CA PRO A 134 5.52 -0.61 2.10
C PRO A 134 6.16 -1.96 1.75
N GLU A 135 5.97 -2.41 0.52
CA GLU A 135 6.61 -3.60 -0.05
C GLU A 135 7.47 -3.18 -1.24
N VAL A 136 8.74 -3.58 -1.23
CA VAL A 136 9.66 -3.30 -2.34
C VAL A 136 9.43 -4.32 -3.45
N ARG A 137 9.02 -3.84 -4.63
CA ARG A 137 8.80 -4.68 -5.83
C ARG A 137 9.80 -4.43 -6.95
N GLY A 138 10.54 -3.33 -6.86
CA GLY A 138 11.34 -2.84 -7.98
C GLY A 138 10.45 -2.23 -9.06
N GLY A 139 11.07 -1.68 -10.10
CA GLY A 139 10.35 -1.01 -11.19
C GLY A 139 11.19 0.07 -11.85
N ARG A 140 10.63 0.68 -12.89
CA ARG A 140 11.30 1.71 -13.69
C ARG A 140 11.20 3.09 -13.07
N SER A 141 10.06 3.41 -12.48
CA SER A 141 9.81 4.68 -11.79
C SER A 141 9.80 4.50 -10.28
N PRO A 142 10.09 5.56 -9.51
CA PRO A 142 10.08 5.49 -8.05
C PRO A 142 8.75 5.04 -7.45
N ILE A 143 7.62 5.43 -8.05
CA ILE A 143 6.29 5.03 -7.57
C ILE A 143 6.00 3.54 -7.73
N GLU A 144 6.64 2.88 -8.72
CA GLU A 144 6.48 1.45 -8.96
C GLU A 144 7.33 0.61 -8.02
N GLN A 145 8.43 1.19 -7.50
CA GLN A 145 9.41 0.47 -6.69
C GLN A 145 8.87 0.07 -5.33
N ILE A 146 7.92 0.83 -4.79
CA ILE A 146 7.34 0.59 -3.49
C ILE A 146 5.82 0.59 -3.63
N VAL A 147 5.21 -0.53 -3.30
CA VAL A 147 3.75 -0.70 -3.29
C VAL A 147 3.27 -0.77 -1.85
N ARG A 148 2.17 -0.08 -1.56
CA ARG A 148 1.51 -0.17 -0.25
C ARG A 148 0.54 -1.34 -0.27
N VAL A 149 0.81 -2.36 0.54
CA VAL A 149 -0.05 -3.54 0.66
C VAL A 149 -0.72 -3.58 2.03
N PRO A 150 -1.97 -4.04 2.13
CA PRO A 150 -2.64 -4.17 3.42
C PRO A 150 -1.80 -5.04 4.37
N VAL A 151 -1.58 -4.58 5.60
CA VAL A 151 -0.76 -5.31 6.60
C VAL A 151 -1.27 -6.73 6.88
N ALA A 152 -2.59 -6.96 6.70
CA ALA A 152 -3.20 -8.27 6.85
C ALA A 152 -2.73 -9.31 5.82
N THR A 153 -2.15 -8.88 4.70
CA THR A 153 -1.67 -9.76 3.63
C THR A 153 -0.17 -10.02 3.68
N VAL A 154 0.55 -9.40 4.62
CA VAL A 154 2.01 -9.43 4.69
C VAL A 154 2.48 -10.15 5.95
N GLU A 155 3.49 -10.98 5.81
CA GLU A 155 4.21 -11.61 6.91
C GLU A 155 5.31 -10.65 7.41
N LEU A 156 5.06 -9.92 8.50
CA LEU A 156 5.95 -8.86 8.98
C LEU A 156 7.33 -9.39 9.42
N THR A 157 7.39 -10.59 9.97
CA THR A 157 8.67 -11.24 10.34
C THR A 157 9.48 -11.67 9.13
N ALA A 158 8.83 -12.19 8.08
CA ALA A 158 9.47 -12.52 6.83
C ALA A 158 9.94 -11.26 6.08
N SER A 159 9.18 -10.15 6.19
CA SER A 159 9.54 -8.86 5.57
C SER A 159 10.83 -8.26 6.12
N ARG A 160 11.16 -8.43 7.39
CA ARG A 160 12.46 -7.99 7.94
C ARG A 160 13.64 -8.68 7.25
N SER A 161 13.50 -9.95 6.91
CA SER A 161 14.53 -10.73 6.19
C SER A 161 14.55 -10.40 4.69
N ALA A 162 13.39 -10.13 4.09
CA ALA A 162 13.25 -9.79 2.67
C ALA A 162 13.78 -8.39 2.33
N LEU A 163 13.62 -7.41 3.22
CA LEU A 163 14.21 -6.08 3.07
C LEU A 163 15.74 -6.10 3.15
N SER A 164 16.33 -7.14 3.76
CA SER A 164 17.78 -7.26 3.95
C SER A 164 18.54 -7.77 2.72
N GLY A 165 17.94 -8.61 1.87
CA GLY A 165 18.60 -9.23 0.71
C GLY A 165 17.90 -8.90 -0.61
N ASN A 166 16.76 -9.54 -0.85
CA ASN A 166 16.06 -9.48 -2.14
C ASN A 166 15.52 -8.08 -2.48
N GLY A 167 15.13 -7.28 -1.48
CA GLY A 167 14.62 -5.92 -1.72
C GLY A 167 15.66 -5.00 -2.35
N ARG A 168 16.93 -5.11 -1.92
CA ARG A 168 18.02 -4.30 -2.48
C ARG A 168 18.34 -4.70 -3.92
N GLU A 169 18.30 -5.99 -4.23
CA GLU A 169 18.49 -6.50 -5.59
C GLU A 169 17.38 -6.03 -6.52
N LEU A 170 16.12 -6.05 -6.08
CA LEU A 170 14.98 -5.54 -6.85
C LEU A 170 15.10 -4.04 -7.14
N LEU A 171 15.56 -3.25 -6.16
CA LEU A 171 15.80 -1.82 -6.33
C LEU A 171 16.97 -1.52 -7.26
N THR A 172 17.94 -2.41 -7.39
CA THR A 172 19.12 -2.22 -8.24
C THR A 172 19.03 -2.91 -9.60
N ALA A 173 17.99 -3.72 -9.82
CA ALA A 173 17.80 -4.46 -11.07
C ALA A 173 17.81 -3.52 -12.30
N PRO A 174 18.42 -3.93 -13.42
CA PRO A 174 18.60 -3.10 -14.62
C PRO A 174 17.31 -3.05 -15.47
N TRP A 175 16.27 -2.42 -14.96
CA TRP A 175 15.04 -2.21 -15.72
C TRP A 175 15.27 -1.24 -16.89
N PRO A 176 14.91 -1.59 -18.14
CA PRO A 176 15.00 -0.66 -19.26
C PRO A 176 14.18 0.61 -19.02
N GLY A 177 14.79 1.79 -19.20
CA GLY A 177 14.14 3.08 -18.95
C GLY A 177 14.00 3.46 -17.48
N ARG A 178 14.67 2.74 -16.58
CA ARG A 178 14.70 3.08 -15.17
C ARG A 178 15.35 4.43 -14.94
N VAL A 179 14.72 5.24 -14.08
CA VAL A 179 15.33 6.48 -13.58
C VAL A 179 16.53 6.12 -12.70
N PRO A 180 17.74 6.67 -12.98
CA PRO A 180 18.91 6.39 -12.18
C PRO A 180 18.83 6.97 -10.77
N THR A 181 19.68 6.47 -9.89
CA THR A 181 19.87 7.02 -8.55
C THR A 181 20.50 8.43 -8.60
N PRO A 182 20.21 9.30 -7.61
CA PRO A 182 19.37 9.08 -6.45
C PRO A 182 17.87 9.00 -6.80
N THR A 183 17.09 8.34 -5.94
CA THR A 183 15.62 8.36 -6.03
C THR A 183 15.08 9.64 -5.40
N PRO A 184 13.94 10.19 -5.86
CA PRO A 184 13.28 11.30 -5.18
C PRO A 184 13.01 10.99 -3.70
N ALA A 185 13.20 11.98 -2.84
CA ALA A 185 12.88 11.88 -1.42
C ALA A 185 11.36 11.87 -1.18
N LEU A 186 10.63 12.62 -2.01
CA LEU A 186 9.17 12.64 -2.03
C LEU A 186 8.67 12.15 -3.39
N VAL A 187 7.90 11.07 -3.40
CA VAL A 187 7.20 10.55 -4.58
C VAL A 187 5.72 10.85 -4.43
N LEU A 188 5.13 11.51 -5.42
CA LEU A 188 3.73 11.91 -5.41
C LEU A 188 2.85 10.72 -5.82
N PRO A 189 1.83 10.35 -5.02
CA PRO A 189 0.86 9.33 -5.41
C PRO A 189 0.07 9.71 -6.67
N GLU A 190 -0.23 10.98 -6.81
CA GLU A 190 -0.86 11.59 -7.99
C GLU A 190 0.09 12.65 -8.54
N PRO A 191 0.59 12.49 -9.78
CA PRO A 191 1.48 13.47 -10.40
C PRO A 191 0.80 14.83 -10.56
N LEU A 192 1.53 15.90 -10.29
CA LEU A 192 1.03 17.27 -10.44
C LEU A 192 1.21 17.74 -11.88
N PRO A 193 0.16 18.29 -12.54
CA PRO A 193 0.28 18.86 -13.87
C PRO A 193 1.33 19.97 -13.93
N ALA A 194 2.19 19.93 -14.96
CA ALA A 194 3.29 20.87 -15.13
C ALA A 194 3.49 21.26 -16.59
N LEU A 195 4.29 22.29 -16.82
CA LEU A 195 4.74 22.73 -18.13
C LEU A 195 6.27 22.79 -18.14
N VAL A 196 6.89 22.05 -19.04
CA VAL A 196 8.32 22.17 -19.31
C VAL A 196 8.46 22.93 -20.63
N CYS A 197 9.03 24.14 -20.58
CA CYS A 197 9.16 25.01 -21.75
C CYS A 197 10.62 25.26 -22.10
N ASP A 198 10.84 25.57 -23.38
CA ASP A 198 12.12 26.03 -23.90
C ASP A 198 12.36 27.53 -23.59
N GLN A 199 13.48 28.08 -24.05
CA GLN A 199 13.83 29.51 -23.90
C GLN A 199 12.85 30.45 -24.60
N ARG A 200 12.04 29.98 -25.56
CA ARG A 200 11.02 30.77 -26.27
C ARG A 200 9.65 30.64 -25.63
N GLY A 201 9.52 29.88 -24.54
CA GLY A 201 8.24 29.61 -23.89
C GLY A 201 7.40 28.54 -24.56
N SER A 202 7.95 27.84 -25.59
CA SER A 202 7.23 26.75 -26.26
C SER A 202 7.38 25.46 -25.42
N VAL A 203 6.29 24.70 -25.32
CA VAL A 203 6.30 23.42 -24.57
C VAL A 203 7.26 22.45 -25.22
N VAL A 204 8.16 21.88 -24.43
CA VAL A 204 9.12 20.86 -24.90
C VAL A 204 8.37 19.57 -25.17
N ALA A 205 8.45 19.09 -26.41
CA ALA A 205 7.88 17.81 -26.82
C ALA A 205 8.95 16.73 -26.81
N VAL A 206 8.52 15.48 -26.61
CA VAL A 206 9.37 14.29 -26.68
C VAL A 206 8.94 13.43 -27.87
N SER A 207 9.85 13.18 -28.81
CA SER A 207 9.56 12.31 -29.94
C SER A 207 9.47 10.84 -29.53
N GLY A 208 8.89 10.00 -30.37
CA GLY A 208 8.84 8.55 -30.15
C GLY A 208 10.21 7.86 -30.01
N ARG A 209 11.30 8.53 -30.42
CA ARG A 209 12.68 8.05 -30.27
C ARG A 209 13.42 8.67 -29.07
N GLY A 210 12.72 9.48 -28.27
CA GLY A 210 13.28 10.13 -27.11
C GLY A 210 14.04 11.43 -27.38
N ALA A 211 13.96 11.98 -28.60
CA ALA A 211 14.56 13.28 -28.86
C ALA A 211 13.62 14.39 -28.32
N LEU A 212 14.19 15.32 -27.56
CA LEU A 212 13.51 16.54 -27.14
C LEU A 212 13.44 17.52 -28.31
N SER A 213 12.32 18.24 -28.43
CA SER A 213 12.16 19.28 -29.45
C SER A 213 13.10 20.49 -29.23
N ALA A 214 13.43 20.78 -27.98
CA ALA A 214 14.36 21.80 -27.54
C ALA A 214 14.89 21.50 -26.13
N ALA A 215 15.96 22.18 -25.73
CA ALA A 215 16.46 22.10 -24.35
C ALA A 215 15.44 22.68 -23.37
N PRO A 216 15.11 21.99 -22.27
CA PRO A 216 14.28 22.52 -21.21
C PRO A 216 14.90 23.78 -20.59
N ALA A 217 14.13 24.85 -20.42
CA ALA A 217 14.58 26.12 -19.87
C ALA A 217 13.78 26.57 -18.64
N THR A 218 12.49 26.26 -18.59
CA THR A 218 11.63 26.64 -17.46
C THR A 218 10.67 25.49 -17.10
N LEU A 219 10.36 25.38 -15.79
CA LEU A 219 9.31 24.53 -15.24
C LEU A 219 8.23 25.43 -14.66
N GLY A 220 6.98 25.26 -15.12
CA GLY A 220 5.79 25.92 -14.58
C GLY A 220 4.87 24.89 -13.95
N GLU A 221 4.24 25.24 -12.82
CA GLU A 221 3.15 24.45 -12.24
C GLU A 221 1.83 24.89 -12.88
N GLN A 222 1.04 23.92 -13.37
CA GLN A 222 -0.31 24.20 -13.87
C GLN A 222 -1.29 24.22 -12.70
N ASN A 223 -1.92 25.36 -12.44
CA ASN A 223 -2.98 25.44 -11.46
C ASN A 223 -4.28 24.92 -12.08
N VAL A 224 -4.80 23.78 -11.60
CA VAL A 224 -6.04 23.14 -12.10
C VAL A 224 -7.30 23.95 -11.75
N ALA A 225 -7.19 24.99 -10.93
CA ALA A 225 -8.31 25.74 -10.35
C ALA A 225 -8.70 27.02 -11.12
N GLY A 226 -8.66 27.03 -12.44
CA GLY A 226 -9.21 28.20 -13.15
C GLY A 226 -8.78 28.30 -14.60
N GLY A 227 -9.73 28.20 -15.50
CA GLY A 227 -9.61 28.24 -16.94
C GLY A 227 -8.60 29.24 -17.52
N ALA A 228 -7.98 28.81 -18.61
CA ALA A 228 -6.93 29.44 -19.39
C ALA A 228 -5.54 29.42 -18.74
N GLY A 229 -4.78 28.39 -19.07
CA GLY A 229 -3.39 28.08 -18.76
C GLY A 229 -2.39 29.19 -18.47
N GLY A 230 -2.44 29.78 -17.30
CA GLY A 230 -1.40 30.66 -16.79
C GLY A 230 -0.51 29.87 -15.83
N ALA A 231 0.78 29.71 -16.13
CA ALA A 231 1.75 29.16 -15.23
C ALA A 231 1.89 30.07 -14.01
N THR A 232 1.53 29.59 -12.84
CA THR A 232 1.80 30.29 -11.57
C THR A 232 3.27 30.01 -11.20
N GLY A 233 4.18 30.92 -11.62
CA GLY A 233 5.59 30.84 -11.32
C GLY A 233 6.35 29.91 -12.29
N ALA A 234 7.12 30.48 -13.20
CA ALA A 234 8.07 29.73 -14.02
C ALA A 234 9.41 29.67 -13.29
N PHE A 235 9.88 28.47 -12.95
CA PHE A 235 11.19 28.24 -12.31
C PHE A 235 12.23 27.97 -13.39
N PRO A 236 13.32 28.76 -13.49
CA PRO A 236 14.38 28.48 -14.44
C PRO A 236 15.05 27.15 -14.16
N ILE A 237 15.31 26.39 -15.23
CA ILE A 237 16.04 25.11 -15.18
C ILE A 237 17.51 25.40 -15.45
N THR A 238 18.40 24.99 -14.56
CA THR A 238 19.85 25.17 -14.67
C THR A 238 20.55 23.95 -15.26
N ALA A 239 20.00 22.76 -15.02
CA ALA A 239 20.50 21.50 -15.58
C ALA A 239 19.38 20.47 -15.70
N TRP A 240 19.56 19.51 -16.56
CA TRP A 240 18.63 18.39 -16.74
C TRP A 240 19.36 17.14 -17.19
N ALA A 241 18.75 15.97 -16.94
CA ALA A 241 19.20 14.67 -17.37
C ALA A 241 18.04 13.81 -17.87
N GLY A 242 18.32 12.87 -18.74
CA GLY A 242 17.33 12.04 -19.45
C GLY A 242 17.25 12.38 -20.93
N PRO A 243 16.17 12.07 -21.65
CA PRO A 243 15.00 11.36 -21.15
C PRO A 243 15.20 9.87 -20.94
N TRP A 244 14.63 9.33 -19.87
CA TRP A 244 14.49 7.89 -19.67
C TRP A 244 13.13 7.45 -20.19
N LEU A 245 13.16 6.69 -21.30
CA LEU A 245 11.94 6.25 -21.97
C LEU A 245 11.43 4.95 -21.40
N THR A 246 10.14 4.88 -21.20
CA THR A 246 9.42 3.63 -20.97
C THR A 246 8.34 3.47 -22.02
N ASP A 247 8.24 2.24 -22.56
CA ASP A 247 7.23 1.84 -23.53
C ASP A 247 6.61 0.55 -23.00
N GLU A 248 5.38 0.66 -22.49
CA GLU A 248 4.72 -0.40 -21.76
C GLU A 248 3.49 -0.85 -22.50
N ARG A 249 3.24 -2.17 -22.47
CA ARG A 249 2.08 -2.79 -23.12
C ARG A 249 1.95 -2.39 -24.59
N TRP A 250 3.07 -2.29 -25.30
CA TRP A 250 3.12 -1.90 -26.71
C TRP A 250 2.29 -2.83 -27.62
N TRP A 251 1.93 -4.02 -27.12
CA TRP A 251 1.07 -4.99 -27.81
C TRP A 251 -0.44 -4.74 -27.60
N ASP A 252 -0.83 -3.86 -26.69
CA ASP A 252 -2.21 -3.53 -26.37
C ASP A 252 -2.51 -2.08 -26.71
N PRO A 253 -3.22 -1.80 -27.82
CA PRO A 253 -3.48 -0.43 -28.27
C PRO A 253 -4.24 0.43 -27.26
N VAL A 254 -5.03 -0.19 -26.36
CA VAL A 254 -5.83 0.52 -25.36
C VAL A 254 -5.03 0.80 -24.10
N ALA A 255 -4.20 -0.16 -23.69
CA ALA A 255 -3.40 -0.05 -22.46
C ALA A 255 -1.94 0.35 -22.71
N HIS A 256 -1.58 0.65 -23.96
CA HIS A 256 -0.24 1.12 -24.34
C HIS A 256 0.08 2.45 -23.66
N VAL A 257 1.18 2.49 -22.93
CA VAL A 257 1.65 3.69 -22.23
C VAL A 257 3.09 3.98 -22.62
N ARG A 258 3.33 5.18 -23.12
CA ARG A 258 4.67 5.68 -23.42
C ARG A 258 4.98 6.89 -22.58
N ARG A 259 6.06 6.82 -21.80
CA ARG A 259 6.51 7.87 -20.91
C ARG A 259 7.96 8.25 -21.15
N ALA A 260 8.26 9.52 -20.94
CA ALA A 260 9.63 10.04 -20.96
C ALA A 260 9.86 10.82 -19.67
N ARG A 261 10.83 10.43 -18.86
CA ARG A 261 11.15 11.08 -17.59
C ARG A 261 12.40 11.93 -17.72
N LEU A 262 12.39 13.10 -17.07
CA LEU A 262 13.56 13.96 -16.91
C LEU A 262 13.78 14.25 -15.43
N GLN A 263 15.05 14.34 -15.06
CA GLN A 263 15.45 15.00 -13.80
C GLN A 263 15.82 16.44 -14.14
N LEU A 264 15.23 17.39 -13.44
CA LEU A 264 15.47 18.82 -13.63
C LEU A 264 16.08 19.40 -12.36
N LEU A 265 17.10 20.23 -12.50
CA LEU A 265 17.63 21.06 -11.44
C LEU A 265 17.16 22.50 -11.67
N LEU A 266 16.50 23.08 -10.71
CA LEU A 266 15.96 24.43 -10.77
C LEU A 266 16.97 25.45 -10.21
N ALA A 267 16.84 26.72 -10.58
CA ALA A 267 17.73 27.78 -10.16
C ALA A 267 17.70 28.05 -8.64
N ASP A 268 16.61 27.68 -7.97
CA ASP A 268 16.49 27.78 -6.50
C ASP A 268 17.11 26.59 -5.76
N GLY A 269 17.75 25.67 -6.46
CA GLY A 269 18.42 24.50 -5.91
C GLY A 269 17.55 23.26 -5.77
N ARG A 270 16.23 23.36 -5.98
CA ARG A 270 15.34 22.20 -5.97
C ARG A 270 15.62 21.30 -7.17
N ALA A 271 15.55 19.99 -6.96
CA ALA A 271 15.60 19.03 -8.04
C ALA A 271 14.25 18.27 -8.12
N VAL A 272 13.79 18.00 -9.36
CA VAL A 272 12.45 17.52 -9.64
C VAL A 272 12.50 16.40 -10.65
N LEU A 273 11.69 15.34 -10.43
CA LEU A 273 11.41 14.31 -11.43
C LEU A 273 10.12 14.68 -12.16
N VAL A 274 10.22 14.87 -13.47
CA VAL A 274 9.06 15.13 -14.32
C VAL A 274 8.86 14.00 -15.33
N CYS A 275 7.62 13.78 -15.73
CA CYS A 275 7.21 12.79 -16.70
C CYS A 275 6.38 13.44 -17.81
N CYS A 276 6.70 13.11 -19.06
CA CYS A 276 5.89 13.43 -20.23
C CYS A 276 5.14 12.17 -20.68
N GLU A 277 3.82 12.23 -20.66
CA GLU A 277 2.92 11.20 -21.16
C GLU A 277 1.89 11.84 -22.08
N HIS A 278 1.69 11.31 -23.29
CA HIS A 278 0.79 11.87 -24.31
C HIS A 278 1.02 13.38 -24.60
N GLY A 279 2.26 13.84 -24.49
CA GLY A 279 2.62 15.25 -24.69
C GLY A 279 2.30 16.18 -23.51
N GLN A 280 1.80 15.64 -22.41
CA GLN A 280 1.53 16.37 -21.17
C GLN A 280 2.64 16.12 -20.17
N TRP A 281 3.13 17.17 -19.52
CA TRP A 281 4.12 17.09 -18.47
C TRP A 281 3.46 17.05 -17.10
N SER A 282 4.05 16.28 -16.20
CA SER A 282 3.66 16.23 -14.79
C SER A 282 4.90 16.06 -13.89
N ILE A 283 4.80 16.53 -12.64
CA ILE A 283 5.78 16.30 -11.60
C ILE A 283 5.44 15.00 -10.89
N GLU A 284 6.36 14.02 -10.89
CA GLU A 284 6.22 12.75 -10.19
C GLU A 284 6.87 12.74 -8.81
N GLY A 285 7.84 13.63 -8.55
CA GLY A 285 8.52 13.68 -7.26
C GLY A 285 9.55 14.79 -7.13
N TRP A 286 10.03 14.97 -5.90
CA TRP A 286 11.00 15.99 -5.51
C TRP A 286 12.22 15.31 -4.90
N TYR A 287 13.39 15.82 -5.23
CA TYR A 287 14.65 15.46 -4.58
C TYR A 287 14.94 16.44 -3.45
N ASP A 288 15.72 16.03 -2.46
CA ASP A 288 16.19 16.92 -1.41
C ASP A 288 17.20 17.94 -1.93
#